data_1cc035c41e45f9a3bad827ad60c7f4ee
#
_entry.id   1cc035c41e45f9a3bad827ad60c7f4ee
#
_cell.length_a   1.000
_cell.length_b   1.000
_cell.length_c   1.000
_cell.angle_alpha   90.00
_cell.angle_beta   90.00
_cell.angle_gamma   90.00
#
_symmetry.space_group_name_H-M   'P 1'
#
loop_
_entity.id
_entity.type
_entity.pdbx_description
1 polymer ?
#
loop_
_entity_poly.entity_id
_entity_poly.type
_entity_poly.pdbx_seq_one_letter_code
_entity_poly.pdbx_strand_id
1 'polypeptide(L)'
;RQMCIRDRNELLPYLLDDDSVIFSELLRFAGIGESKVETILMDLIENQTNPTIAPLAGTHEVYIRITANSDSKNDCKNLIAPVKREILDRIGDYYYGSDDITLEEAVISKINETFAIYDGVTNGALYTRLKNVDQNNVLNGLLPHNGLFIDTTDSIHDQLFNAAQYVKDLYQTDLGIVLLHENEDVYLAMYDGEVLNVDTFKMTQSRNLLRSRSQNYAMIKLLKWFENRWLFFYCFKNKYVCSILYHL
;
A
#
# COMPACT_ATOMS: atom_id res chain seq x y z
N ARG A 1 16.78 13.52 7.65
CA ARG A 1 15.53 14.32 7.63
C ARG A 1 15.74 15.77 8.07
N GLN A 2 16.55 15.99 9.11
CA GLN A 2 16.87 17.37 9.59
C GLN A 2 17.75 18.16 8.60
N MET A 3 18.73 17.55 7.94
CA MET A 3 19.57 18.23 6.94
C MET A 3 18.76 18.80 5.77
N CYS A 4 17.85 18.02 5.17
CA CYS A 4 17.05 18.52 4.05
C CYS A 4 16.10 19.67 4.40
N ILE A 5 15.58 19.73 5.64
CA ILE A 5 14.74 20.84 6.11
C ILE A 5 15.58 22.09 6.35
N ARG A 6 16.78 21.94 6.90
CA ARG A 6 17.72 23.02 7.14
C ARG A 6 18.21 23.64 5.83
N ASP A 7 18.60 22.80 4.87
CA ASP A 7 19.04 23.24 3.55
C ASP A 7 17.92 24.01 2.82
N ARG A 8 16.66 23.56 2.94
CA ARG A 8 15.50 24.21 2.34
C ARG A 8 15.20 25.58 2.94
N ASN A 9 15.34 25.72 4.27
CA ASN A 9 14.95 26.95 4.96
C ASN A 9 16.10 27.94 5.10
N GLU A 10 17.37 27.46 5.14
CA GLU A 10 18.53 28.29 5.42
C GLU A 10 19.40 28.57 4.18
N LEU A 11 19.53 27.63 3.24
CA LEU A 11 20.42 27.77 2.09
C LEU A 11 19.69 28.12 0.78
N LEU A 12 18.53 27.53 0.52
CA LEU A 12 17.77 27.79 -0.71
C LEU A 12 17.43 29.26 -0.95
N PRO A 13 17.04 30.07 0.06
CA PRO A 13 16.77 31.49 -0.17
C PRO A 13 17.97 32.30 -0.68
N TYR A 14 19.20 31.81 -0.47
CA TYR A 14 20.43 32.47 -0.94
C TYR A 14 20.92 31.95 -2.30
N LEU A 15 20.36 30.85 -2.79
CA LEU A 15 20.81 30.19 -4.02
C LEU A 15 19.81 30.36 -5.19
N LEU A 16 18.61 30.84 -4.91
CA LEU A 16 17.59 31.08 -5.93
C LEU A 16 17.68 32.55 -6.40
N ASP A 17 17.60 32.76 -7.69
CA ASP A 17 17.21 34.05 -8.24
C ASP A 17 15.81 34.40 -7.68
N ASP A 18 15.58 35.65 -7.35
CA ASP A 18 14.43 36.14 -6.56
C ASP A 18 13.04 35.75 -7.05
N ASP A 19 12.90 35.21 -8.28
CA ASP A 19 11.62 34.88 -8.91
C ASP A 19 11.36 33.36 -9.09
N SER A 20 12.26 32.45 -8.71
CA SER A 20 12.06 31.02 -8.96
C SER A 20 11.41 30.27 -7.79
N VAL A 21 10.43 29.40 -8.11
CA VAL A 21 9.69 28.55 -7.15
C VAL A 21 10.16 27.10 -7.25
N ILE A 22 10.55 26.51 -6.13
CA ILE A 22 10.79 25.07 -6.03
C ILE A 22 9.58 24.39 -5.40
N PHE A 23 9.04 23.38 -6.11
CA PHE A 23 7.98 22.54 -5.60
C PHE A 23 8.35 21.07 -5.69
N SER A 24 8.04 20.31 -4.66
CA SER A 24 8.29 18.85 -4.62
C SER A 24 7.01 18.12 -4.27
N GLU A 25 6.82 16.97 -4.88
CA GLU A 25 5.80 15.97 -4.52
C GLU A 25 6.50 14.68 -4.11
N LEU A 26 6.05 14.03 -3.05
CA LEU A 26 6.58 12.78 -2.53
C LEU A 26 5.59 11.65 -2.83
N LEU A 27 5.94 10.74 -3.73
CA LEU A 27 5.16 9.54 -4.01
C LEU A 27 5.57 8.42 -3.06
N ARG A 28 4.60 7.68 -2.54
CA ARG A 28 4.80 6.64 -1.53
C ARG A 28 4.42 5.26 -2.06
N PHE A 29 5.33 4.29 -1.86
CA PHE A 29 5.20 2.92 -2.35
C PHE A 29 5.49 1.92 -1.23
N ALA A 30 4.71 0.83 -1.19
CA ALA A 30 4.90 -0.28 -0.25
C ALA A 30 4.87 -1.62 -0.98
N GLY A 31 5.56 -2.63 -0.44
CA GLY A 31 5.61 -3.96 -1.05
C GLY A 31 6.61 -4.13 -2.19
N ILE A 32 7.43 -3.11 -2.47
CA ILE A 32 8.53 -3.13 -3.45
C ILE A 32 9.83 -2.73 -2.77
N GLY A 33 10.95 -3.34 -3.17
CA GLY A 33 12.28 -3.00 -2.66
C GLY A 33 12.92 -1.82 -3.42
N GLU A 34 13.74 -1.01 -2.74
CA GLU A 34 14.43 0.15 -3.30
C GLU A 34 15.23 -0.20 -4.55
N SER A 35 16.06 -1.25 -4.51
CA SER A 35 16.87 -1.69 -5.67
C SER A 35 16.01 -2.05 -6.89
N LYS A 36 14.81 -2.59 -6.67
CA LYS A 36 13.88 -2.89 -7.78
C LYS A 36 13.29 -1.61 -8.37
N VAL A 37 12.94 -0.64 -7.52
CA VAL A 37 12.46 0.68 -7.94
C VAL A 37 13.54 1.39 -8.77
N GLU A 38 14.78 1.45 -8.27
CA GLU A 38 15.91 2.06 -8.99
C GLU A 38 16.14 1.40 -10.35
N THR A 39 16.10 0.05 -10.41
CA THR A 39 16.28 -0.67 -11.68
C THR A 39 15.18 -0.33 -12.70
N ILE A 40 13.91 -0.26 -12.26
CA ILE A 40 12.77 0.02 -13.15
C ILE A 40 12.77 1.47 -13.63
N LEU A 41 13.25 2.40 -12.81
CA LEU A 41 13.23 3.84 -13.09
C LEU A 41 14.59 4.41 -13.51
N MET A 42 15.60 3.55 -13.73
CA MET A 42 16.98 3.97 -13.97
C MET A 42 17.09 4.94 -15.15
N ASP A 43 16.40 4.66 -16.25
CA ASP A 43 16.38 5.53 -17.44
C ASP A 43 15.79 6.92 -17.14
N LEU A 44 14.76 7.01 -16.30
CA LEU A 44 14.19 8.29 -15.88
C LEU A 44 15.14 9.05 -14.93
N ILE A 45 15.83 8.33 -14.05
CA ILE A 45 16.77 8.92 -13.10
C ILE A 45 18.03 9.43 -13.79
N GLU A 46 18.58 8.68 -14.77
CA GLU A 46 19.79 9.04 -15.49
C GLU A 46 19.56 10.20 -16.48
N ASN A 47 18.40 10.29 -17.11
CA ASN A 47 18.07 11.30 -18.10
C ASN A 47 17.32 12.52 -17.54
N GLN A 48 17.18 12.59 -16.21
CA GLN A 48 16.45 13.69 -15.57
C GLN A 48 17.15 15.05 -15.74
N THR A 49 16.34 16.08 -15.87
CA THR A 49 16.81 17.49 -15.87
C THR A 49 15.97 18.33 -14.92
N ASN A 50 14.77 18.71 -15.34
CA ASN A 50 13.76 19.38 -14.54
C ASN A 50 12.37 18.85 -14.98
N PRO A 51 11.68 18.10 -14.12
CA PRO A 51 11.95 17.86 -12.69
C PRO A 51 13.03 16.80 -12.43
N THR A 52 13.59 16.82 -11.22
CA THR A 52 14.49 15.78 -10.71
C THR A 52 13.73 14.71 -9.95
N ILE A 53 14.25 13.47 -9.96
CA ILE A 53 13.68 12.29 -9.33
C ILE A 53 14.69 11.76 -8.31
N ALA A 54 14.29 11.58 -7.06
CA ALA A 54 15.11 11.04 -5.99
C ALA A 54 14.41 9.89 -5.26
N PRO A 55 14.81 8.62 -5.49
CA PRO A 55 14.40 7.52 -4.64
C PRO A 55 14.94 7.69 -3.22
N LEU A 56 14.12 7.37 -2.23
CA LEU A 56 14.42 7.49 -0.81
C LEU A 56 13.94 6.23 -0.09
N ALA A 57 14.83 5.60 0.68
CA ALA A 57 14.48 4.46 1.52
C ALA A 57 13.66 4.91 2.74
N GLY A 58 12.54 4.25 2.97
CA GLY A 58 11.77 4.30 4.21
C GLY A 58 11.90 3.00 5.00
N THR A 59 11.23 2.93 6.15
CA THR A 59 11.17 1.69 6.93
C THR A 59 10.19 0.72 6.27
N HIS A 60 10.71 -0.20 5.44
CA HIS A 60 9.94 -1.16 4.63
C HIS A 60 9.03 -0.52 3.57
N GLU A 61 9.33 0.70 3.17
CA GLU A 61 8.66 1.49 2.15
C GLU A 61 9.70 2.16 1.27
N VAL A 62 9.29 2.58 0.09
CA VAL A 62 10.11 3.40 -0.80
C VAL A 62 9.36 4.68 -1.13
N TYR A 63 10.06 5.79 -1.10
CA TYR A 63 9.53 7.07 -1.49
C TYR A 63 10.24 7.56 -2.74
N ILE A 64 9.51 8.24 -3.62
CA ILE A 64 10.08 8.92 -4.78
C ILE A 64 9.73 10.38 -4.68
N ARG A 65 10.74 11.22 -4.49
CA ARG A 65 10.57 12.66 -4.53
C ARG A 65 10.78 13.16 -5.94
N ILE A 66 9.78 13.86 -6.47
CA ILE A 66 9.88 14.57 -7.73
C ILE A 66 9.94 16.07 -7.40
N THR A 67 10.99 16.76 -7.85
CA THR A 67 11.20 18.18 -7.54
C THR A 67 11.36 18.98 -8.82
N ALA A 68 10.54 19.99 -9.01
CA ALA A 68 10.62 20.93 -10.12
C ALA A 68 10.96 22.33 -9.65
N ASN A 69 11.65 23.09 -10.52
CA ASN A 69 11.91 24.52 -10.40
C ASN A 69 11.29 25.24 -11.59
N SER A 70 10.52 26.31 -11.34
CA SER A 70 9.88 27.14 -12.38
C SER A 70 9.44 28.48 -11.80
N ASP A 71 8.85 29.33 -12.62
CA ASP A 71 8.40 30.67 -12.23
C ASP A 71 7.16 30.63 -11.32
N SER A 72 6.39 29.53 -11.35
CA SER A 72 5.22 29.37 -10.46
C SER A 72 5.04 27.94 -9.97
N LYS A 73 4.32 27.79 -8.84
CA LYS A 73 3.92 26.48 -8.30
C LYS A 73 3.09 25.67 -9.30
N ASN A 74 2.28 26.32 -10.12
CA ASN A 74 1.48 25.65 -11.14
C ASN A 74 2.36 25.09 -12.25
N ASP A 75 3.36 25.84 -12.71
CA ASP A 75 4.30 25.37 -13.72
C ASP A 75 5.14 24.21 -13.20
N CYS A 76 5.58 24.27 -11.93
CA CYS A 76 6.22 23.11 -11.28
C CYS A 76 5.33 21.87 -11.30
N LYS A 77 4.05 22.00 -10.97
CA LYS A 77 3.09 20.88 -11.02
C LYS A 77 2.90 20.34 -12.43
N ASN A 78 2.86 21.22 -13.44
CA ASN A 78 2.75 20.81 -14.83
C ASN A 78 3.99 20.03 -15.31
N LEU A 79 5.18 20.39 -14.83
CA LEU A 79 6.42 19.65 -15.08
C LEU A 79 6.44 18.29 -14.37
N ILE A 80 5.94 18.21 -13.14
CA ILE A 80 5.90 16.98 -12.35
C ILE A 80 4.88 15.97 -12.91
N ALA A 81 3.74 16.42 -13.39
CA ALA A 81 2.63 15.56 -13.78
C ALA A 81 2.97 14.45 -14.81
N PRO A 82 3.70 14.72 -15.93
CA PRO A 82 4.07 13.67 -16.88
C PRO A 82 5.05 12.65 -16.27
N VAL A 83 6.01 13.09 -15.46
CA VAL A 83 6.98 12.21 -14.80
C VAL A 83 6.29 11.35 -13.76
N LYS A 84 5.39 11.91 -12.96
CA LYS A 84 4.54 11.17 -12.02
C LYS A 84 3.75 10.08 -12.74
N ARG A 85 3.12 10.40 -13.86
CA ARG A 85 2.34 9.43 -14.66
C ARG A 85 3.23 8.27 -15.10
N GLU A 86 4.38 8.56 -15.68
CA GLU A 86 5.33 7.55 -16.14
C GLU A 86 5.81 6.63 -15.01
N ILE A 87 6.07 7.18 -13.83
CA ILE A 87 6.42 6.39 -12.64
C ILE A 87 5.25 5.48 -12.22
N LEU A 88 4.02 6.02 -12.19
CA LEU A 88 2.84 5.25 -11.82
C LEU A 88 2.48 4.18 -12.84
N ASP A 89 2.71 4.41 -14.13
CA ASP A 89 2.51 3.41 -15.19
C ASP A 89 3.45 2.21 -15.00
N ARG A 90 4.66 2.40 -14.45
CA ARG A 90 5.65 1.34 -14.23
C ARG A 90 5.54 0.62 -12.90
N ILE A 91 5.20 1.33 -11.82
CA ILE A 91 5.19 0.78 -10.44
C ILE A 91 3.94 1.16 -9.63
N GLY A 92 2.85 1.57 -10.30
CA GLY A 92 1.61 2.00 -9.66
C GLY A 92 0.92 0.95 -8.79
N ASP A 93 1.16 -0.34 -9.04
CA ASP A 93 0.65 -1.44 -8.20
C ASP A 93 1.13 -1.37 -6.74
N TYR A 94 2.25 -0.68 -6.51
CA TYR A 94 2.84 -0.49 -5.18
C TYR A 94 2.53 0.90 -4.59
N TYR A 95 1.93 1.80 -5.37
CA TYR A 95 1.60 3.16 -4.95
C TYR A 95 0.40 3.17 -4.00
N TYR A 96 0.53 3.92 -2.89
CA TYR A 96 -0.57 4.06 -1.92
C TYR A 96 -0.93 5.51 -1.61
N GLY A 97 -0.14 6.48 -2.03
CA GLY A 97 -0.46 7.90 -1.81
C GLY A 97 0.71 8.83 -2.02
N SER A 98 0.45 10.10 -1.79
CA SER A 98 1.46 11.18 -1.89
C SER A 98 1.59 11.95 -0.57
N ASP A 99 2.75 12.57 -0.38
CA ASP A 99 3.09 13.48 0.72
C ASP A 99 2.95 12.83 2.11
N ASP A 100 2.02 13.29 2.96
CA ASP A 100 1.98 12.91 4.37
C ASP A 100 1.09 11.71 4.68
N ILE A 101 0.38 11.14 3.70
CA ILE A 101 -0.50 9.99 3.92
C ILE A 101 0.29 8.76 4.36
N THR A 102 -0.17 8.08 5.38
CA THR A 102 0.38 6.78 5.81
C THR A 102 -0.30 5.62 5.08
N LEU A 103 0.36 4.46 5.03
CA LEU A 103 -0.22 3.27 4.40
C LEU A 103 -1.49 2.81 5.13
N GLU A 104 -1.49 2.92 6.45
CA GLU A 104 -2.65 2.62 7.31
C GLU A 104 -3.85 3.51 6.98
N GLU A 105 -3.62 4.81 6.88
CA GLU A 105 -4.68 5.78 6.52
C GLU A 105 -5.21 5.51 5.11
N ALA A 106 -4.32 5.22 4.15
CA ALA A 106 -4.71 4.87 2.81
C ALA A 106 -5.63 3.64 2.77
N VAL A 107 -5.29 2.58 3.54
CA VAL A 107 -6.10 1.36 3.64
C VAL A 107 -7.46 1.66 4.28
N ILE A 108 -7.46 2.23 5.48
CA ILE A 108 -8.71 2.46 6.25
C ILE A 108 -9.65 3.42 5.50
N SER A 109 -9.12 4.41 4.77
CA SER A 109 -9.94 5.33 3.99
C SER A 109 -10.74 4.68 2.86
N LYS A 110 -10.36 3.48 2.42
CA LYS A 110 -11.04 2.74 1.35
C LYS A 110 -12.05 1.72 1.87
N ILE A 111 -12.01 1.42 3.16
CA ILE A 111 -12.86 0.38 3.77
C ILE A 111 -14.13 1.04 4.33
N ASN A 112 -15.29 0.58 3.86
CA ASN A 112 -16.60 0.97 4.39
C ASN A 112 -17.33 -0.19 5.07
N GLU A 113 -16.79 -1.39 4.95
CA GLU A 113 -17.33 -2.63 5.50
C GLU A 113 -16.60 -2.97 6.79
N THR A 114 -17.31 -3.56 7.73
CA THR A 114 -16.67 -4.03 8.97
C THR A 114 -15.82 -5.27 8.70
N PHE A 115 -14.68 -5.38 9.39
CA PHE A 115 -13.82 -6.55 9.24
C PHE A 115 -13.15 -6.97 10.55
N ALA A 116 -12.75 -8.24 10.59
CA ALA A 116 -11.95 -8.81 11.66
C ALA A 116 -10.76 -9.58 11.08
N ILE A 117 -9.68 -9.66 11.86
CA ILE A 117 -8.41 -10.25 11.42
C ILE A 117 -8.10 -11.50 12.23
N TYR A 118 -7.81 -12.60 11.53
CA TYR A 118 -7.09 -13.76 12.09
C TYR A 118 -5.60 -13.60 11.78
N ASP A 119 -4.77 -13.41 12.82
CA ASP A 119 -3.35 -13.07 12.66
C ASP A 119 -2.44 -14.21 13.13
N GLY A 120 -1.92 -14.97 12.17
CA GLY A 120 -0.94 -16.03 12.38
C GLY A 120 0.51 -15.60 12.16
N VAL A 121 0.79 -14.32 11.83
CA VAL A 121 2.12 -13.87 11.41
C VAL A 121 2.67 -12.71 12.23
N THR A 122 1.86 -11.68 12.45
CA THR A 122 2.36 -10.39 12.95
C THR A 122 2.22 -10.20 14.46
N ASN A 123 1.61 -11.15 15.17
CA ASN A 123 1.29 -11.06 16.60
C ASN A 123 0.44 -9.83 16.96
N GLY A 124 -0.55 -9.49 16.13
CA GLY A 124 -1.44 -8.36 16.34
C GLY A 124 -0.86 -7.01 15.91
N ALA A 125 0.36 -6.96 15.36
CA ALA A 125 0.96 -5.70 14.94
C ALA A 125 0.21 -5.08 13.75
N LEU A 126 -0.26 -5.89 12.79
CA LEU A 126 -1.12 -5.41 11.69
C LEU A 126 -2.40 -4.78 12.23
N TYR A 127 -3.09 -5.48 13.14
CA TYR A 127 -4.29 -4.96 13.81
C TYR A 127 -4.02 -3.63 14.50
N THR A 128 -2.97 -3.56 15.32
CA THR A 128 -2.63 -2.36 16.09
C THR A 128 -2.36 -1.16 15.18
N ARG A 129 -1.62 -1.34 14.08
CA ARG A 129 -1.33 -0.28 13.12
C ARG A 129 -2.62 0.26 12.49
N LEU A 130 -3.48 -0.62 11.98
CA LEU A 130 -4.75 -0.24 11.36
C LEU A 130 -5.72 0.38 12.37
N LYS A 131 -5.81 -0.20 13.59
CA LYS A 131 -6.73 0.29 14.63
C LYS A 131 -6.39 1.68 15.14
N ASN A 132 -5.11 2.06 15.16
CA ASN A 132 -4.68 3.39 15.57
C ASN A 132 -5.19 4.52 14.67
N VAL A 133 -5.51 4.23 13.41
CA VAL A 133 -6.06 5.22 12.44
C VAL A 133 -7.53 4.98 12.11
N ASP A 134 -8.13 3.93 12.65
CA ASP A 134 -9.52 3.53 12.42
C ASP A 134 -10.52 4.41 13.18
N GLN A 135 -10.80 5.58 12.67
CA GLN A 135 -11.77 6.51 13.24
C GLN A 135 -13.23 6.07 13.00
N ASN A 136 -13.47 5.26 11.98
CA ASN A 136 -14.80 4.81 11.57
C ASN A 136 -15.23 3.51 12.27
N ASN A 137 -14.37 2.90 13.11
CA ASN A 137 -14.59 1.62 13.77
C ASN A 137 -14.95 0.49 12.80
N VAL A 138 -14.29 0.42 11.66
CA VAL A 138 -14.49 -0.65 10.67
C VAL A 138 -13.72 -1.92 11.07
N LEU A 139 -12.63 -1.83 11.83
CA LEU A 139 -11.86 -2.96 12.33
C LEU A 139 -12.36 -3.38 13.73
N ASN A 140 -13.16 -4.46 13.76
CA ASN A 140 -13.92 -4.85 14.95
C ASN A 140 -13.29 -5.99 15.76
N GLY A 141 -12.33 -6.73 15.21
CA GLY A 141 -11.79 -7.86 15.96
C GLY A 141 -10.41 -8.32 15.51
N LEU A 142 -9.71 -8.92 16.48
CA LEU A 142 -8.47 -9.64 16.30
C LEU A 142 -8.57 -11.01 16.96
N LEU A 143 -8.32 -12.06 16.18
CA LEU A 143 -8.09 -13.41 16.71
C LEU A 143 -6.63 -13.78 16.43
N PRO A 144 -5.77 -13.82 17.45
CA PRO A 144 -4.41 -14.31 17.29
C PRO A 144 -4.43 -15.82 17.00
N HIS A 145 -3.47 -16.27 16.22
CA HIS A 145 -3.30 -17.68 15.91
C HIS A 145 -3.07 -18.50 17.18
N ASN A 146 -3.94 -19.47 17.41
CA ASN A 146 -3.91 -20.35 18.58
C ASN A 146 -3.91 -21.84 18.23
N GLY A 147 -3.65 -22.18 16.96
CA GLY A 147 -3.64 -23.57 16.47
C GLY A 147 -5.02 -24.19 16.24
N LEU A 148 -6.12 -23.49 16.50
CA LEU A 148 -7.49 -24.06 16.41
C LEU A 148 -7.92 -24.43 14.98
N PHE A 149 -7.25 -23.89 13.95
CA PHE A 149 -7.60 -24.10 12.54
C PHE A 149 -6.52 -24.79 11.73
N ILE A 150 -5.44 -25.25 12.38
CA ILE A 150 -4.41 -26.08 11.74
C ILE A 150 -4.77 -27.53 12.02
N ASP A 151 -5.64 -28.09 11.23
CA ASP A 151 -5.62 -29.52 11.02
C ASP A 151 -4.57 -29.79 9.92
N THR A 152 -3.53 -30.54 10.27
CA THR A 152 -2.44 -30.90 9.34
C THR A 152 -2.93 -31.77 8.17
N THR A 153 -4.18 -32.18 8.18
CA THR A 153 -4.84 -32.96 7.11
C THR A 153 -5.57 -32.07 6.12
N ASP A 154 -5.91 -30.82 6.48
CA ASP A 154 -6.62 -29.89 5.59
C ASP A 154 -5.67 -29.20 4.63
N SER A 155 -6.14 -28.93 3.42
CA SER A 155 -5.39 -28.08 2.49
C SER A 155 -5.23 -26.67 3.05
N ILE A 156 -4.17 -25.96 2.66
CA ILE A 156 -3.99 -24.55 3.08
C ILE A 156 -5.19 -23.68 2.70
N HIS A 157 -5.82 -23.96 1.57
CA HIS A 157 -7.02 -23.25 1.12
C HIS A 157 -8.19 -23.45 2.10
N ASP A 158 -8.41 -24.68 2.58
CA ASP A 158 -9.49 -24.97 3.53
C ASP A 158 -9.20 -24.32 4.89
N GLN A 159 -7.94 -24.34 5.34
CA GLN A 159 -7.51 -23.65 6.56
C GLN A 159 -7.79 -22.15 6.48
N LEU A 160 -7.43 -21.52 5.37
CA LEU A 160 -7.68 -20.09 5.14
C LEU A 160 -9.17 -19.77 5.11
N PHE A 161 -9.97 -20.59 4.42
CA PHE A 161 -11.42 -20.43 4.36
C PHE A 161 -12.06 -20.57 5.74
N ASN A 162 -11.74 -21.64 6.46
CA ASN A 162 -12.30 -21.90 7.79
C ASN A 162 -11.93 -20.78 8.79
N ALA A 163 -10.68 -20.32 8.77
CA ALA A 163 -10.24 -19.23 9.61
C ALA A 163 -10.91 -17.89 9.27
N ALA A 164 -11.07 -17.59 7.98
CA ALA A 164 -11.71 -16.35 7.51
C ALA A 164 -13.21 -16.32 7.86
N GLN A 165 -13.91 -17.42 7.62
CA GLN A 165 -15.30 -17.56 8.00
C GLN A 165 -15.47 -17.46 9.51
N TYR A 166 -14.66 -18.18 10.27
CA TYR A 166 -14.76 -18.17 11.73
C TYR A 166 -14.54 -16.79 12.34
N VAL A 167 -13.49 -16.07 11.93
CA VAL A 167 -13.22 -14.74 12.49
C VAL A 167 -14.30 -13.73 12.10
N LYS A 168 -14.84 -13.83 10.87
CA LYS A 168 -15.98 -13.04 10.40
C LYS A 168 -17.21 -13.28 11.28
N ASP A 169 -17.57 -14.53 11.51
CA ASP A 169 -18.75 -14.92 12.29
C ASP A 169 -18.59 -14.58 13.78
N LEU A 170 -17.40 -14.81 14.35
CA LEU A 170 -17.09 -14.52 15.76
C LEU A 170 -17.28 -13.04 16.11
N TYR A 171 -16.85 -12.14 15.23
CA TYR A 171 -16.95 -10.70 15.45
C TYR A 171 -18.15 -10.06 14.73
N GLN A 172 -18.97 -10.86 14.04
CA GLN A 172 -20.15 -10.41 13.30
C GLN A 172 -19.82 -9.27 12.32
N THR A 173 -18.75 -9.47 11.55
CA THR A 173 -18.26 -8.49 10.56
C THR A 173 -18.66 -8.87 9.13
N ASP A 174 -18.58 -7.90 8.23
CA ASP A 174 -18.86 -8.12 6.80
C ASP A 174 -17.73 -8.95 6.14
N LEU A 175 -16.48 -8.78 6.62
CA LEU A 175 -15.29 -9.43 6.07
C LEU A 175 -14.50 -10.17 7.15
N GLY A 176 -13.95 -11.33 6.78
CA GLY A 176 -12.91 -12.03 7.52
C GLY A 176 -11.58 -11.95 6.78
N ILE A 177 -10.55 -11.45 7.44
CA ILE A 177 -9.19 -11.35 6.89
C ILE A 177 -8.28 -12.30 7.65
N VAL A 178 -7.47 -13.08 6.91
CA VAL A 178 -6.56 -14.07 7.48
C VAL A 178 -5.16 -13.82 7.01
N LEU A 179 -4.22 -13.84 7.93
CA LEU A 179 -2.79 -13.84 7.65
C LEU A 179 -2.16 -15.08 8.27
N LEU A 180 -1.69 -16.01 7.44
CA LEU A 180 -1.02 -17.25 7.85
C LEU A 180 0.36 -17.37 7.22
N HIS A 181 1.23 -18.12 7.90
CA HIS A 181 2.56 -18.44 7.42
C HIS A 181 2.79 -19.95 7.51
N GLU A 182 3.12 -20.55 6.37
CA GLU A 182 3.50 -21.95 6.28
C GLU A 182 4.77 -22.09 5.42
N ASN A 183 5.79 -22.72 5.98
CA ASN A 183 7.11 -22.86 5.37
C ASN A 183 7.75 -21.51 5.00
N GLU A 184 7.87 -21.18 3.72
CA GLU A 184 8.40 -19.93 3.18
C GLU A 184 7.28 -19.01 2.64
N ASP A 185 6.04 -19.47 2.68
CA ASP A 185 4.90 -18.77 2.10
C ASP A 185 4.07 -18.08 3.19
N VAL A 186 3.76 -16.82 2.93
CA VAL A 186 2.78 -16.05 3.70
C VAL A 186 1.53 -15.90 2.85
N TYR A 187 0.41 -16.26 3.43
CA TYR A 187 -0.90 -16.22 2.80
C TYR A 187 -1.71 -15.09 3.41
N LEU A 188 -2.29 -14.28 2.54
CA LEU A 188 -3.33 -13.31 2.89
C LEU A 188 -4.63 -13.75 2.26
N ALA A 189 -5.66 -14.02 3.07
CA ALA A 189 -6.99 -14.34 2.57
C ALA A 189 -8.01 -13.30 3.02
N MET A 190 -8.98 -13.02 2.15
CA MET A 190 -10.08 -12.09 2.39
C MET A 190 -11.38 -12.75 1.96
N TYR A 191 -12.31 -12.90 2.89
CA TYR A 191 -13.59 -13.56 2.69
C TYR A 191 -14.75 -12.61 3.01
N ASP A 192 -15.68 -12.44 2.07
CA ASP A 192 -16.82 -11.52 2.20
C ASP A 192 -18.15 -12.23 2.47
N GLY A 193 -18.14 -13.54 2.66
CA GLY A 193 -19.32 -14.37 2.83
C GLY A 193 -19.70 -15.16 1.58
N GLU A 194 -19.15 -14.81 0.42
CA GLU A 194 -19.40 -15.49 -0.86
C GLU A 194 -18.10 -15.96 -1.52
N VAL A 195 -17.09 -15.09 -1.56
CA VAL A 195 -15.83 -15.34 -2.29
C VAL A 195 -14.63 -15.24 -1.35
N LEU A 196 -13.74 -16.24 -1.41
CA LEU A 196 -12.44 -16.21 -0.79
C LEU A 196 -11.38 -15.77 -1.81
N ASN A 197 -10.78 -14.62 -1.58
CA ASN A 197 -9.61 -14.15 -2.33
C ASN A 197 -8.35 -14.49 -1.56
N VAL A 198 -7.38 -15.09 -2.22
CA VAL A 198 -6.10 -15.49 -1.61
C VAL A 198 -4.93 -14.92 -2.40
N ASP A 199 -4.07 -14.22 -1.70
CA ASP A 199 -2.77 -13.77 -2.18
C ASP A 199 -1.65 -14.53 -1.45
N THR A 200 -0.54 -14.82 -2.14
CA THR A 200 0.60 -15.54 -1.57
C THR A 200 1.90 -14.82 -1.92
N PHE A 201 2.79 -14.71 -0.95
CA PHE A 201 4.14 -14.19 -1.21
C PHE A 201 5.20 -14.98 -0.45
N LYS A 202 6.38 -15.12 -1.06
CA LYS A 202 7.50 -15.83 -0.46
C LYS A 202 8.31 -14.95 0.47
N MET A 203 8.67 -15.50 1.62
CA MET A 203 9.48 -14.80 2.58
C MET A 203 10.41 -15.75 3.35
N THR A 204 11.69 -15.72 2.99
CA THR A 204 12.77 -16.58 3.52
C THR A 204 13.57 -15.93 4.65
N GLN A 205 13.05 -14.92 5.35
CA GLN A 205 13.84 -14.06 6.22
C GLN A 205 13.59 -14.30 7.72
N SER A 206 14.43 -13.66 8.55
CA SER A 206 14.29 -13.71 10.00
C SER A 206 12.87 -13.31 10.47
N ARG A 207 12.42 -13.85 11.61
CA ARG A 207 11.07 -13.59 12.16
C ARG A 207 10.71 -12.10 12.26
N ASN A 208 11.67 -11.24 12.56
CA ASN A 208 11.40 -9.79 12.69
C ASN A 208 11.11 -9.15 11.34
N LEU A 209 11.88 -9.51 10.30
CA LEU A 209 11.65 -9.04 8.94
C LEU A 209 10.38 -9.64 8.33
N LEU A 210 10.08 -10.91 8.62
CA LEU A 210 8.83 -11.54 8.24
C LEU A 210 7.64 -10.74 8.77
N ARG A 211 7.59 -10.44 10.07
CA ARG A 211 6.49 -9.70 10.69
C ARG A 211 6.30 -8.31 10.08
N SER A 212 7.38 -7.53 9.95
CA SER A 212 7.28 -6.15 9.46
C SER A 212 6.93 -6.06 7.98
N ARG A 213 7.52 -6.92 7.14
CA ARG A 213 7.21 -6.97 5.70
C ARG A 213 5.82 -7.49 5.42
N SER A 214 5.36 -8.50 6.18
CA SER A 214 4.01 -9.05 6.05
C SER A 214 2.93 -8.02 6.35
N GLN A 215 3.16 -7.10 7.30
CA GLN A 215 2.23 -6.00 7.57
C GLN A 215 2.07 -5.09 6.34
N ASN A 216 3.17 -4.61 5.78
CA ASN A 216 3.12 -3.70 4.64
C ASN A 216 2.58 -4.40 3.39
N TYR A 217 2.96 -5.68 3.17
CA TYR A 217 2.40 -6.47 2.08
C TYR A 217 0.88 -6.66 2.24
N ALA A 218 0.42 -7.07 3.41
CA ALA A 218 -1.00 -7.23 3.68
C ALA A 218 -1.77 -5.92 3.46
N MET A 219 -1.25 -4.81 3.96
CA MET A 219 -1.89 -3.51 3.79
C MET A 219 -1.99 -3.06 2.33
N ILE A 220 -0.91 -3.20 1.54
CA ILE A 220 -0.98 -2.81 0.12
C ILE A 220 -1.92 -3.72 -0.67
N LYS A 221 -1.99 -5.01 -0.35
CA LYS A 221 -2.93 -5.94 -0.98
C LYS A 221 -4.37 -5.66 -0.59
N LEU A 222 -4.64 -5.36 0.68
CA LEU A 222 -5.96 -4.92 1.14
C LEU A 222 -6.38 -3.63 0.40
N LEU A 223 -5.50 -2.63 0.32
CA LEU A 223 -5.77 -1.40 -0.40
C LEU A 223 -6.18 -1.67 -1.86
N LYS A 224 -5.37 -2.45 -2.59
CA LYS A 224 -5.63 -2.78 -4.00
C LYS A 224 -6.90 -3.61 -4.17
N TRP A 225 -7.17 -4.53 -3.25
CA TRP A 225 -8.40 -5.32 -3.28
C TRP A 225 -9.65 -4.43 -3.11
N PHE A 226 -9.64 -3.48 -2.18
CA PHE A 226 -10.73 -2.53 -1.99
C PHE A 226 -10.86 -1.55 -3.16
N GLU A 227 -9.76 -1.04 -3.72
CA GLU A 227 -9.79 -0.18 -4.92
C GLU A 227 -10.45 -0.89 -6.10
N ASN A 228 -10.09 -2.14 -6.39
CA ASN A 228 -10.65 -2.92 -7.48
C ASN A 228 -12.13 -3.27 -7.24
N ARG A 229 -12.51 -3.57 -6.01
CA ARG A 229 -13.91 -3.88 -5.65
C ARG A 229 -14.83 -2.69 -5.87
N TRP A 230 -14.38 -1.47 -5.56
CA TRP A 230 -15.11 -0.24 -5.85
C TRP A 230 -15.33 -0.01 -7.36
N LEU A 231 -14.35 -0.28 -8.18
CA LEU A 231 -14.46 -0.19 -9.64
C LEU A 231 -15.53 -1.18 -10.17
N PHE A 232 -15.58 -2.40 -9.67
CA PHE A 232 -16.61 -3.38 -10.02
C PHE A 232 -18.02 -2.92 -9.63
N PHE A 233 -18.21 -2.43 -8.41
CA PHE A 233 -19.50 -1.90 -7.96
C PHE A 233 -19.95 -0.67 -8.75
N TYR A 234 -19.02 0.21 -9.12
CA TYR A 234 -19.31 1.41 -9.91
C TYR A 234 -19.69 1.03 -11.35
N CYS A 235 -19.01 0.09 -11.96
CA CYS A 235 -19.33 -0.45 -13.29
C CYS A 235 -20.69 -1.16 -13.32
N PHE A 236 -21.03 -1.93 -12.28
CA PHE A 236 -22.33 -2.61 -12.20
C PHE A 236 -23.51 -1.65 -12.00
N LYS A 237 -23.34 -0.57 -11.23
CA LYS A 237 -24.39 0.45 -11.06
C LYS A 237 -24.57 1.36 -12.27
N ASN A 238 -23.52 1.58 -13.06
CA ASN A 238 -23.56 2.41 -14.26
C ASN A 238 -23.38 1.55 -15.52
N LYS A 239 -24.46 0.96 -16.01
CA LYS A 239 -24.49 0.13 -17.24
C LYS A 239 -23.89 0.77 -18.51
N TYR A 240 -23.45 2.01 -18.47
CA TYR A 240 -22.91 2.77 -19.61
C TYR A 240 -21.37 2.93 -19.62
N VAL A 241 -20.62 2.46 -18.64
CA VAL A 241 -19.16 2.64 -18.57
C VAL A 241 -18.38 1.36 -18.90
N CYS A 242 -19.04 0.20 -18.97
CA CYS A 242 -18.39 -1.10 -19.17
C CYS A 242 -17.85 -1.36 -20.60
N SER A 243 -18.15 -0.51 -21.60
CA SER A 243 -17.66 -0.70 -22.97
C SER A 243 -16.27 -0.12 -23.24
N ILE A 244 -15.67 0.61 -22.32
CA ILE A 244 -14.38 1.28 -22.51
C ILE A 244 -13.21 0.47 -21.93
N LEU A 245 -13.45 -0.44 -20.98
CA LEU A 245 -12.40 -1.22 -20.31
C LEU A 245 -12.05 -2.57 -20.98
N TYR A 246 -12.70 -2.95 -22.06
CA TYR A 246 -12.37 -4.16 -22.85
C TYR A 246 -11.46 -3.91 -24.06
N HIS A 247 -10.93 -2.67 -24.21
CA HIS A 247 -10.07 -2.28 -25.34
C HIS A 247 -8.82 -1.48 -24.93
N LEU A 248 -8.31 -1.69 -23.71
CA LEU A 248 -6.97 -1.20 -23.30
C LEU A 248 -6.14 -2.35 -22.78
#